data_9baca38d61d3a9e2aaee8ea5f19e6e5c
#
_entry.id   9baca38d61d3a9e2aaee8ea5f19e6e5c
#
_cell.length_a   1.000
_cell.length_b   1.000
_cell.length_c   1.000
_cell.angle_alpha   90.00
_cell.angle_beta   90.00
_cell.angle_gamma   90.00
#
_symmetry.space_group_name_H-M   'P 1'
#
loop_
_entity.id
_entity.type
_entity.pdbx_description
1 polymer ?
#
loop_
_entity_poly.entity_id
_entity_poly.type
_entity_poly.pdbx_seq_one_letter_code
_entity_poly.pdbx_strand_id
1 'polypeptide(L)'
;ATGETLIGASVKVAGTTNGAVTDIDGNFTLNCKPGATLEVSYIGYKTMTVKAANGMKIQMQEDGKALNEVVVTALGIKRDRKALGYGLEEVKGEELTKAKETNVINSLSGKVAGLVVQNTAGGASGSTRVLLRGNTEMAGNNQPLYVVDGVPLDNTNFGSAGEAGGYDLGDGISAINPDDIETMSVLKGPAASALYGSRASHGVILITTKKAEKDKIGVEYNGSFTIDTQLAKWNDVQTTYGMGYNGALPTSSTAGTNSSWGPKADDFVFKYFDGEERPFKMYPNNASDFFRTGLTAQNTAILSVNSGKTGMRFSFTDMRNKDILPNTKMSRDNFNLRVNTSAGPVDFDFTANYTRENVKNRPALGDSQSNVGKNLMTLAGTYNQAWLKHYEDADGNYSNWNGNDQYNKNPYWDLYKNSNTSGKDVFRFTGKAIWNINKHLKLQGTIGTDINSMNFEDFIAKTTPGTPAGKLTDQIFNNRTLNAEILALYNNSWGDFDV
;
A
#
# COMPACT_ATOMS: atom_id res chain seq x y z
N ALA A 1 -6.01 27.58 -35.78
CA ALA A 1 -5.80 28.64 -34.80
C ALA A 1 -7.11 29.38 -34.62
N THR A 2 -7.71 29.31 -33.46
CA THR A 2 -9.05 29.85 -33.14
C THR A 2 -9.07 31.39 -33.07
N GLY A 3 -7.90 32.06 -33.00
CA GLY A 3 -7.79 33.50 -32.82
C GLY A 3 -8.07 33.98 -31.40
N GLU A 4 -8.23 33.07 -30.45
CA GLU A 4 -8.42 33.40 -29.04
C GLU A 4 -7.14 33.94 -28.39
N THR A 5 -7.27 34.90 -27.48
CA THR A 5 -6.14 35.44 -26.72
C THR A 5 -5.68 34.49 -25.64
N LEU A 6 -4.37 34.32 -25.50
CA LEU A 6 -3.78 33.44 -24.46
C LEU A 6 -3.43 34.26 -23.23
N ILE A 7 -4.17 34.04 -22.14
CA ILE A 7 -3.98 34.69 -20.83
C ILE A 7 -2.92 33.90 -20.06
N GLY A 8 -1.91 34.57 -19.52
CA GLY A 8 -0.89 33.92 -18.68
C GLY A 8 0.24 33.23 -19.47
N ALA A 9 0.37 33.49 -20.78
CA ALA A 9 1.50 33.01 -21.54
C ALA A 9 2.81 33.70 -21.11
N SER A 10 3.87 32.93 -20.91
CA SER A 10 5.18 33.45 -20.50
C SER A 10 5.99 33.87 -21.73
N VAL A 11 6.49 35.09 -21.73
CA VAL A 11 7.37 35.66 -22.75
C VAL A 11 8.66 36.12 -22.07
N LYS A 12 9.82 35.47 -22.34
CA LYS A 12 11.10 35.82 -21.73
C LYS A 12 12.20 36.02 -22.78
N VAL A 13 13.19 36.85 -22.48
CA VAL A 13 14.39 36.97 -23.30
C VAL A 13 15.24 35.71 -23.09
N ALA A 14 15.51 34.98 -24.18
CA ALA A 14 16.23 33.71 -24.14
C ALA A 14 17.58 33.84 -23.40
N GLY A 15 17.85 32.91 -22.48
CA GLY A 15 19.07 32.92 -21.67
C GLY A 15 19.12 33.93 -20.52
N THR A 16 18.02 34.62 -20.22
CA THR A 16 17.93 35.59 -19.11
C THR A 16 16.73 35.34 -18.22
N THR A 17 16.68 36.04 -17.07
CA THR A 17 15.51 36.07 -16.18
C THR A 17 14.49 37.16 -16.52
N ASN A 18 14.77 37.97 -17.56
CA ASN A 18 13.91 39.08 -17.98
C ASN A 18 12.72 38.52 -18.78
N GLY A 19 11.52 38.66 -18.25
CA GLY A 19 10.29 38.12 -18.84
C GLY A 19 9.04 38.87 -18.41
N ALA A 20 7.95 38.65 -19.16
CA ALA A 20 6.61 39.14 -18.87
C ALA A 20 5.58 38.02 -19.08
N VAL A 21 4.39 38.21 -18.55
CA VAL A 21 3.25 37.31 -18.72
C VAL A 21 2.12 38.07 -19.42
N THR A 22 1.38 37.43 -20.32
CA THR A 22 0.25 38.06 -21.02
C THR A 22 -0.93 38.32 -20.08
N ASP A 23 -1.57 39.46 -20.25
CA ASP A 23 -2.79 39.89 -19.54
C ASP A 23 -4.07 39.19 -20.09
N ILE A 24 -5.24 39.62 -19.62
CA ILE A 24 -6.56 39.05 -20.00
C ILE A 24 -6.88 39.23 -21.49
N ASP A 25 -6.28 40.23 -22.14
CA ASP A 25 -6.44 40.49 -23.56
C ASP A 25 -5.34 39.89 -24.42
N GLY A 26 -4.41 39.10 -23.78
CA GLY A 26 -3.29 38.46 -24.43
C GLY A 26 -2.11 39.42 -24.74
N ASN A 27 -2.13 40.66 -24.20
CA ASN A 27 -1.06 41.62 -24.39
C ASN A 27 0.07 41.41 -23.38
N PHE A 28 1.28 41.76 -23.79
CA PHE A 28 2.45 41.77 -22.89
C PHE A 28 3.32 43.00 -23.19
N THR A 29 4.05 43.44 -22.17
CA THR A 29 5.05 44.52 -22.30
C THR A 29 6.36 43.97 -21.72
N LEU A 30 7.40 43.94 -22.56
CA LEU A 30 8.74 43.46 -22.15
C LEU A 30 9.81 44.43 -22.63
N ASN A 31 10.60 44.94 -21.70
CA ASN A 31 11.69 45.85 -22.03
C ASN A 31 12.93 45.04 -22.44
N CYS A 32 13.27 45.06 -23.73
CA CYS A 32 14.44 44.32 -24.26
C CYS A 32 15.00 45.05 -25.50
N LYS A 33 16.23 44.66 -25.91
CA LYS A 33 16.84 45.20 -27.11
C LYS A 33 16.04 44.76 -28.37
N PRO A 34 15.83 45.65 -29.36
CA PRO A 34 15.23 45.28 -30.60
C PRO A 34 15.99 44.09 -31.28
N GLY A 35 15.25 43.07 -31.74
CA GLY A 35 15.85 41.87 -32.32
C GLY A 35 16.35 40.84 -31.34
N ALA A 36 16.18 41.05 -30.01
CA ALA A 36 16.46 40.00 -28.98
C ALA A 36 15.61 38.76 -29.26
N THR A 37 16.15 37.58 -28.99
CA THR A 37 15.37 36.34 -29.12
C THR A 37 14.47 36.16 -27.92
N LEU A 38 13.16 36.15 -28.16
CA LEU A 38 12.15 35.87 -27.14
C LEU A 38 11.76 34.40 -27.19
N GLU A 39 11.67 33.76 -26.05
CA GLU A 39 11.10 32.43 -25.86
C GLU A 39 9.68 32.60 -25.30
N VAL A 40 8.71 32.06 -26.04
CA VAL A 40 7.30 32.15 -25.67
C VAL A 40 6.77 30.76 -25.36
N SER A 41 6.21 30.60 -24.18
CA SER A 41 5.69 29.30 -23.69
C SER A 41 4.32 29.45 -23.03
N TYR A 42 3.45 28.48 -23.29
CA TYR A 42 2.14 28.38 -22.65
C TYR A 42 1.74 26.92 -22.52
N ILE A 43 0.99 26.58 -21.47
CA ILE A 43 0.56 25.20 -21.24
C ILE A 43 -0.35 24.74 -22.38
N GLY A 44 -0.01 23.59 -22.99
CA GLY A 44 -0.75 23.05 -24.14
C GLY A 44 -0.32 23.60 -25.50
N TYR A 45 0.69 24.46 -25.56
CA TYR A 45 1.22 25.03 -26.82
C TYR A 45 2.71 24.75 -26.97
N LYS A 46 3.17 24.63 -28.22
CA LYS A 46 4.61 24.47 -28.52
C LYS A 46 5.37 25.72 -28.12
N THR A 47 6.40 25.57 -27.31
CA THR A 47 7.35 26.65 -27.04
C THR A 47 7.97 27.11 -28.34
N MET A 48 7.95 28.40 -28.61
CA MET A 48 8.51 28.98 -29.83
C MET A 48 9.46 30.14 -29.53
N THR A 49 10.37 30.39 -30.43
CA THR A 49 11.29 31.50 -30.37
C THR A 49 11.01 32.50 -31.49
N VAL A 50 10.93 33.80 -31.13
CA VAL A 50 10.66 34.90 -32.05
C VAL A 50 11.63 36.04 -31.81
N LYS A 51 11.87 36.90 -32.83
CA LYS A 51 12.66 38.11 -32.66
C LYS A 51 11.78 39.26 -32.16
N ALA A 52 12.28 39.97 -31.12
CA ALA A 52 11.58 41.08 -30.51
C ALA A 52 11.41 42.24 -31.49
N ALA A 53 10.15 42.68 -31.68
CA ALA A 53 9.76 43.85 -32.44
C ALA A 53 8.55 44.54 -31.75
N ASN A 54 8.46 45.89 -31.91
CA ASN A 54 7.32 46.62 -31.32
C ASN A 54 6.01 46.26 -32.08
N GLY A 55 4.92 46.04 -31.31
CA GLY A 55 3.60 45.75 -31.82
C GLY A 55 3.48 44.38 -32.51
N MET A 56 4.37 43.45 -32.22
CA MET A 56 4.35 42.11 -32.81
C MET A 56 3.15 41.30 -32.29
N LYS A 57 2.55 40.53 -33.20
CA LYS A 57 1.56 39.51 -32.86
C LYS A 57 2.20 38.14 -32.95
N ILE A 58 2.10 37.37 -31.85
CA ILE A 58 2.70 36.04 -31.75
C ILE A 58 1.55 35.04 -31.81
N GLN A 59 1.57 34.13 -32.79
CA GLN A 59 0.59 33.08 -32.91
C GLN A 59 1.24 31.76 -32.48
N MET A 60 0.78 31.19 -31.36
CA MET A 60 1.27 29.90 -30.87
C MET A 60 0.52 28.75 -31.55
N GLN A 61 1.24 27.66 -31.77
CA GLN A 61 0.65 26.41 -32.24
C GLN A 61 0.36 25.50 -31.03
N GLU A 62 -0.82 24.90 -31.00
CA GLU A 62 -1.13 23.88 -30.00
C GLU A 62 -0.12 22.74 -30.08
N ASP A 63 0.38 22.32 -28.94
CA ASP A 63 1.23 21.15 -28.83
C ASP A 63 0.37 19.89 -28.86
N GLY A 64 0.09 19.39 -30.06
CA GLY A 64 -0.65 18.16 -30.25
C GLY A 64 0.00 16.93 -29.59
N LYS A 65 1.26 17.05 -29.10
CA LYS A 65 1.90 16.00 -28.30
C LYS A 65 1.38 15.95 -26.86
N ALA A 66 0.91 17.06 -26.30
CA ALA A 66 0.32 17.07 -24.95
C ALA A 66 -1.00 16.29 -24.87
N LEU A 67 -1.60 15.92 -26.00
CA LEU A 67 -2.90 15.23 -26.08
C LEU A 67 -2.79 13.76 -26.50
N ASN A 68 -1.60 13.25 -26.81
CA ASN A 68 -1.37 11.85 -27.15
C ASN A 68 -0.65 11.13 -25.98
N GLU A 69 -1.25 11.18 -24.79
CA GLU A 69 -0.79 10.36 -23.67
C GLU A 69 -1.03 8.88 -24.03
N VAL A 70 0.06 8.18 -24.29
CA VAL A 70 0.04 6.73 -24.55
C VAL A 70 -0.02 6.02 -23.21
N VAL A 71 -1.11 5.34 -22.96
CA VAL A 71 -1.31 4.55 -21.75
C VAL A 71 -1.14 3.06 -22.03
N VAL A 72 -0.65 2.33 -21.03
CA VAL A 72 -0.63 0.88 -21.09
C VAL A 72 -2.04 0.40 -20.73
N THR A 73 -2.68 -0.24 -21.71
CA THR A 73 -4.01 -0.83 -21.54
C THR A 73 -3.90 -2.30 -21.14
N ALA A 74 -5.03 -2.97 -21.06
CA ALA A 74 -5.10 -4.40 -20.83
C ALA A 74 -4.20 -5.20 -21.78
N LEU A 75 -3.74 -6.35 -21.31
CA LEU A 75 -2.83 -7.26 -22.02
C LEU A 75 -1.45 -6.64 -22.34
N GLY A 76 -1.12 -5.50 -21.71
CA GLY A 76 0.15 -4.79 -21.93
C GLY A 76 0.25 -4.06 -23.26
N ILE A 77 -0.87 -3.79 -23.93
CA ILE A 77 -0.93 -3.08 -25.22
C ILE A 77 -0.86 -1.58 -24.93
N LYS A 78 -0.01 -0.87 -25.66
CA LYS A 78 0.06 0.60 -25.64
C LYS A 78 -0.97 1.18 -26.59
N ARG A 79 -1.84 2.07 -26.12
CA ARG A 79 -2.82 2.80 -26.92
C ARG A 79 -2.88 4.27 -26.50
N ASP A 80 -3.28 5.10 -27.45
CA ASP A 80 -3.57 6.51 -27.13
C ASP A 80 -4.79 6.58 -26.22
N ARG A 81 -4.70 7.35 -25.13
CA ARG A 81 -5.78 7.52 -24.16
C ARG A 81 -7.10 7.95 -24.78
N LYS A 82 -7.04 8.76 -25.85
CA LYS A 82 -8.21 9.21 -26.62
C LYS A 82 -8.90 8.09 -27.40
N ALA A 83 -8.19 7.04 -27.76
CA ALA A 83 -8.72 5.91 -28.50
C ALA A 83 -9.42 4.88 -27.60
N LEU A 84 -9.46 5.12 -26.27
CA LEU A 84 -10.08 4.22 -25.31
C LEU A 84 -11.57 4.58 -25.19
N GLY A 85 -12.44 3.61 -25.50
CA GLY A 85 -13.89 3.72 -25.27
C GLY A 85 -14.32 3.58 -23.81
N TYR A 86 -13.39 3.70 -22.84
CA TYR A 86 -13.64 3.52 -21.42
C TYR A 86 -12.77 4.42 -20.54
N GLY A 87 -13.26 4.74 -19.34
CA GLY A 87 -12.52 5.55 -18.38
C GLY A 87 -11.34 4.79 -17.78
N LEU A 88 -10.13 5.32 -17.96
CA LEU A 88 -8.89 4.88 -17.35
C LEU A 88 -8.34 6.02 -16.49
N GLU A 89 -8.05 5.73 -15.22
CA GLU A 89 -7.29 6.63 -14.37
C GLU A 89 -5.90 6.04 -14.13
N GLU A 90 -4.87 6.86 -14.31
CA GLU A 90 -3.48 6.46 -14.17
C GLU A 90 -2.79 7.26 -13.07
N VAL A 91 -2.04 6.56 -12.22
CA VAL A 91 -1.19 7.13 -11.18
C VAL A 91 0.26 6.75 -11.49
N LYS A 92 1.14 7.74 -11.59
CA LYS A 92 2.56 7.51 -11.87
C LYS A 92 3.29 6.96 -10.65
N GLY A 93 4.31 6.13 -10.87
CA GLY A 93 5.11 5.53 -9.81
C GLY A 93 5.77 6.56 -8.89
N GLU A 94 6.16 7.73 -9.43
CA GLU A 94 6.71 8.84 -8.64
C GLU A 94 5.74 9.36 -7.56
N GLU A 95 4.44 9.32 -7.83
CA GLU A 95 3.42 9.72 -6.85
C GLU A 95 3.22 8.67 -5.76
N LEU A 96 3.47 7.40 -6.06
CA LEU A 96 3.38 6.29 -5.10
C LEU A 96 4.57 6.28 -4.14
N THR A 97 5.72 6.80 -4.58
CA THR A 97 6.97 6.81 -3.79
C THR A 97 7.16 8.06 -2.95
N LYS A 98 6.34 9.11 -3.11
CA LYS A 98 6.40 10.33 -2.28
C LYS A 98 6.11 10.05 -0.80
N ALA A 99 5.17 9.15 -0.52
CA ALA A 99 4.86 8.66 0.81
C ALA A 99 4.74 7.13 0.69
N LYS A 100 5.84 6.43 0.98
CA LYS A 100 5.88 4.97 0.83
C LYS A 100 5.06 4.28 1.92
N GLU A 101 4.13 3.47 1.49
CA GLU A 101 3.31 2.62 2.34
C GLU A 101 3.88 1.20 2.38
N THR A 102 3.63 0.47 3.46
CA THR A 102 4.04 -0.94 3.60
C THR A 102 3.31 -1.85 2.61
N ASN A 103 2.08 -1.50 2.24
CA ASN A 103 1.34 -2.07 1.12
C ASN A 103 1.11 -0.97 0.08
N VAL A 104 1.64 -1.15 -1.13
CA VAL A 104 1.64 -0.13 -2.18
C VAL A 104 0.24 0.34 -2.58
N ILE A 105 -0.78 -0.51 -2.44
CA ILE A 105 -2.16 -0.17 -2.77
C ILE A 105 -2.72 0.95 -1.88
N ASN A 106 -2.24 1.08 -0.65
CA ASN A 106 -2.64 2.15 0.26
C ASN A 106 -2.31 3.53 -0.31
N SER A 107 -1.25 3.63 -1.11
CA SER A 107 -0.85 4.86 -1.79
C SER A 107 -1.86 5.36 -2.83
N LEU A 108 -2.84 4.55 -3.25
CA LEU A 108 -3.91 4.94 -4.16
C LEU A 108 -5.07 5.66 -3.45
N SER A 109 -5.11 5.65 -2.13
CA SER A 109 -6.16 6.32 -1.35
C SER A 109 -6.21 7.82 -1.69
N GLY A 110 -7.41 8.30 -2.04
CA GLY A 110 -7.63 9.70 -2.43
C GLY A 110 -7.08 10.11 -3.81
N LYS A 111 -6.43 9.23 -4.58
CA LYS A 111 -5.84 9.54 -5.89
C LYS A 111 -6.69 9.07 -7.08
N VAL A 112 -7.63 8.17 -6.85
CA VAL A 112 -8.48 7.58 -7.90
C VAL A 112 -9.94 7.77 -7.53
N ALA A 113 -10.72 8.38 -8.40
CA ALA A 113 -12.15 8.63 -8.14
C ALA A 113 -12.95 7.32 -8.03
N GLY A 114 -13.78 7.18 -6.98
CA GLY A 114 -14.59 5.98 -6.72
C GLY A 114 -13.80 4.74 -6.30
N LEU A 115 -12.53 4.90 -5.94
CA LEU A 115 -11.71 3.89 -5.28
C LEU A 115 -11.76 4.11 -3.76
N VAL A 116 -12.15 3.10 -3.03
CA VAL A 116 -12.07 3.08 -1.56
C VAL A 116 -10.99 2.10 -1.17
N VAL A 117 -10.02 2.57 -0.40
CA VAL A 117 -8.90 1.77 0.13
C VAL A 117 -8.99 1.76 1.63
N GLN A 118 -9.07 0.59 2.23
CA GLN A 118 -9.18 0.41 3.68
C GLN A 118 -8.13 -0.58 4.17
N ASN A 119 -7.28 -0.13 5.07
CA ASN A 119 -6.32 -0.99 5.75
C ASN A 119 -7.06 -1.82 6.79
N THR A 120 -6.64 -3.07 6.97
CA THR A 120 -7.08 -3.87 8.11
C THR A 120 -6.30 -3.48 9.37
N ALA A 121 -6.80 -3.88 10.53
CA ALA A 121 -6.08 -3.71 11.80
C ALA A 121 -4.91 -4.69 11.97
N GLY A 122 -4.52 -5.41 10.91
CA GLY A 122 -3.43 -6.40 10.89
C GLY A 122 -2.02 -5.83 11.01
N GLY A 123 -1.87 -4.50 11.22
CA GLY A 123 -0.58 -3.82 11.34
C GLY A 123 0.12 -3.68 9.98
N ALA A 124 1.45 -3.48 10.00
CA ALA A 124 2.27 -3.22 8.81
C ALA A 124 2.24 -4.34 7.76
N SER A 125 1.92 -5.57 8.15
CA SER A 125 1.80 -6.75 7.29
C SER A 125 0.35 -7.14 6.99
N GLY A 126 -0.62 -6.31 7.38
CA GLY A 126 -2.03 -6.54 7.13
C GLY A 126 -2.40 -6.43 5.65
N SER A 127 -3.51 -7.05 5.29
CA SER A 127 -4.10 -6.93 3.96
C SER A 127 -4.78 -5.58 3.77
N THR A 128 -5.02 -5.22 2.52
CA THR A 128 -5.74 -4.00 2.16
C THR A 128 -7.00 -4.37 1.39
N ARG A 129 -8.15 -3.91 1.89
CA ARG A 129 -9.42 -4.03 1.16
C ARG A 129 -9.56 -2.88 0.18
N VAL A 130 -9.78 -3.23 -1.07
CA VAL A 130 -9.97 -2.25 -2.16
C VAL A 130 -11.33 -2.47 -2.79
N LEU A 131 -12.10 -1.39 -2.93
CA LEU A 131 -13.40 -1.42 -3.58
C LEU A 131 -13.44 -0.38 -4.69
N LEU A 132 -13.89 -0.79 -5.87
CA LEU A 132 -14.17 0.07 -7.00
C LEU A 132 -15.69 0.26 -7.12
N ARG A 133 -16.17 1.51 -6.90
CA ARG A 133 -17.62 1.85 -6.95
C ARG A 133 -18.46 1.12 -5.91
N GLY A 134 -17.87 0.75 -4.77
CA GLY A 134 -18.55 0.10 -3.65
C GLY A 134 -18.68 -1.43 -3.79
N ASN A 135 -19.51 -2.03 -2.93
CA ASN A 135 -19.82 -3.45 -2.99
C ASN A 135 -20.85 -3.70 -4.10
N THR A 136 -20.54 -4.56 -5.04
CA THR A 136 -21.41 -4.96 -6.16
C THR A 136 -22.06 -6.31 -5.94
N GLU A 137 -21.55 -7.11 -5.00
CA GLU A 137 -22.09 -8.43 -4.61
C GLU A 137 -22.32 -8.47 -3.10
N MET A 138 -23.41 -9.11 -2.68
CA MET A 138 -23.75 -9.29 -1.26
C MET A 138 -22.86 -10.33 -0.58
N ALA A 139 -22.39 -11.32 -1.32
CA ALA A 139 -21.48 -12.34 -0.84
C ALA A 139 -20.29 -12.47 -1.80
N GLY A 140 -19.11 -12.78 -1.24
CA GLY A 140 -17.90 -12.97 -2.03
C GLY A 140 -16.89 -11.81 -1.94
N ASN A 141 -15.87 -11.90 -2.77
CA ASN A 141 -14.75 -10.95 -2.78
C ASN A 141 -15.04 -9.83 -3.79
N ASN A 142 -15.43 -8.66 -3.30
CA ASN A 142 -15.67 -7.46 -4.12
C ASN A 142 -14.39 -6.70 -4.53
N GLN A 143 -13.21 -7.31 -4.39
CA GLN A 143 -11.95 -6.66 -4.71
C GLN A 143 -11.63 -6.72 -6.22
N PRO A 144 -10.93 -5.71 -6.77
CA PRO A 144 -10.52 -5.71 -8.17
C PRO A 144 -9.46 -6.79 -8.44
N LEU A 145 -9.36 -7.21 -9.69
CA LEU A 145 -8.26 -8.04 -10.17
C LEU A 145 -6.99 -7.19 -10.28
N TYR A 146 -5.89 -7.67 -9.73
CA TYR A 146 -4.56 -7.07 -9.95
C TYR A 146 -3.87 -7.75 -11.12
N VAL A 147 -3.26 -6.97 -11.99
CA VAL A 147 -2.53 -7.45 -13.17
C VAL A 147 -1.16 -6.76 -13.21
N VAL A 148 -0.09 -7.53 -13.22
CA VAL A 148 1.29 -7.01 -13.24
C VAL A 148 1.93 -7.36 -14.58
N ASP A 149 2.36 -6.35 -15.33
CA ASP A 149 2.97 -6.48 -16.67
C ASP A 149 2.15 -7.34 -17.66
N GLY A 150 0.81 -7.34 -17.49
CA GLY A 150 -0.15 -8.08 -18.30
C GLY A 150 -0.53 -9.46 -17.75
N VAL A 151 0.07 -9.91 -16.65
CA VAL A 151 -0.24 -11.20 -16.03
C VAL A 151 -1.09 -10.99 -14.77
N PRO A 152 -2.24 -11.67 -14.63
CA PRO A 152 -3.02 -11.66 -13.41
C PRO A 152 -2.21 -12.13 -12.20
N LEU A 153 -2.26 -11.34 -11.13
CA LEU A 153 -1.58 -11.61 -9.88
C LEU A 153 -2.46 -12.44 -8.96
N ASP A 154 -1.87 -13.40 -8.29
CA ASP A 154 -2.50 -14.09 -7.19
C ASP A 154 -2.49 -13.23 -5.92
N ASN A 155 -3.66 -12.70 -5.56
CA ASN A 155 -3.85 -11.87 -4.36
C ASN A 155 -4.53 -12.64 -3.22
N THR A 156 -4.37 -13.95 -3.17
CA THR A 156 -4.97 -14.79 -2.12
C THR A 156 -4.47 -14.37 -0.74
N ASN A 157 -5.41 -14.12 0.17
CA ASN A 157 -5.15 -14.02 1.60
C ASN A 157 -5.28 -15.43 2.21
N PHE A 158 -4.23 -15.91 2.85
CA PHE A 158 -4.20 -17.25 3.48
C PHE A 158 -4.96 -17.34 4.79
N GLY A 159 -5.34 -16.19 5.39
CA GLY A 159 -6.15 -16.12 6.58
C GLY A 159 -6.63 -14.71 6.83
N SER A 160 -7.91 -14.56 7.08
CA SER A 160 -8.53 -13.31 7.51
C SER A 160 -9.26 -13.52 8.83
N ALA A 161 -9.21 -12.51 9.69
CA ALA A 161 -9.98 -12.53 10.92
C ALA A 161 -11.47 -12.36 10.63
N GLY A 162 -12.30 -13.19 11.28
CA GLY A 162 -13.74 -13.04 11.33
C GLY A 162 -14.20 -12.30 12.60
N GLU A 163 -15.52 -12.27 12.83
CA GLU A 163 -16.10 -11.70 14.06
C GLU A 163 -15.59 -12.42 15.31
N ALA A 164 -15.52 -13.75 15.27
CA ALA A 164 -15.03 -14.58 16.38
C ALA A 164 -13.51 -14.47 16.62
N GLY A 165 -12.79 -13.73 15.78
CA GLY A 165 -11.35 -13.53 15.88
C GLY A 165 -10.54 -14.17 14.76
N GLY A 166 -9.22 -14.16 14.93
CA GLY A 166 -8.24 -14.69 13.98
C GLY A 166 -7.12 -13.70 13.69
N TYR A 167 -6.31 -14.06 12.70
CA TYR A 167 -5.19 -13.25 12.23
C TYR A 167 -5.38 -12.89 10.76
N ASP A 168 -5.00 -11.67 10.39
CA ASP A 168 -4.87 -11.28 8.99
C ASP A 168 -3.46 -11.66 8.50
N LEU A 169 -3.38 -12.63 7.61
CA LEU A 169 -2.10 -13.14 7.09
C LEU A 169 -1.56 -12.36 5.89
N GLY A 170 -2.18 -11.21 5.56
CA GLY A 170 -1.76 -10.33 4.47
C GLY A 170 -2.24 -10.81 3.10
N ASP A 171 -1.88 -10.07 2.07
CA ASP A 171 -2.28 -10.29 0.68
C ASP A 171 -1.07 -10.47 -0.26
N GLY A 172 -1.32 -10.79 -1.53
CA GLY A 172 -0.28 -10.99 -2.54
C GLY A 172 0.30 -9.68 -3.08
N ILE A 173 -0.51 -8.62 -3.13
CA ILE A 173 -0.11 -7.32 -3.69
C ILE A 173 0.93 -6.60 -2.82
N SER A 174 0.94 -6.86 -1.52
CA SER A 174 1.91 -6.31 -0.58
C SER A 174 3.37 -6.70 -0.91
N ALA A 175 3.57 -7.78 -1.68
CA ALA A 175 4.89 -8.21 -2.12
C ALA A 175 5.51 -7.32 -3.22
N ILE A 176 4.77 -6.36 -3.79
CA ILE A 176 5.27 -5.47 -4.84
C ILE A 176 5.93 -4.25 -4.22
N ASN A 177 7.19 -3.99 -4.63
CA ASN A 177 7.91 -2.79 -4.23
C ASN A 177 7.45 -1.56 -5.02
N PRO A 178 7.03 -0.46 -4.38
CA PRO A 178 6.62 0.76 -5.07
C PRO A 178 7.72 1.40 -5.93
N ASP A 179 9.00 1.23 -5.60
CA ASP A 179 10.12 1.78 -6.37
C ASP A 179 10.27 1.12 -7.75
N ASP A 180 9.70 -0.08 -7.93
CA ASP A 180 9.73 -0.80 -9.21
C ASP A 180 8.54 -0.49 -10.11
N ILE A 181 7.58 0.32 -9.66
CA ILE A 181 6.38 0.65 -10.41
C ILE A 181 6.62 1.87 -11.29
N GLU A 182 6.28 1.76 -12.57
CA GLU A 182 6.23 2.87 -13.52
C GLU A 182 4.88 3.58 -13.45
N THR A 183 3.78 2.80 -13.56
CA THR A 183 2.42 3.31 -13.48
C THR A 183 1.46 2.30 -12.85
N MET A 184 0.40 2.81 -12.21
CA MET A 184 -0.78 2.06 -11.85
C MET A 184 -2.00 2.63 -12.56
N SER A 185 -2.70 1.80 -13.35
CA SER A 185 -3.88 2.20 -14.09
C SER A 185 -5.10 1.45 -13.59
N VAL A 186 -6.19 2.17 -13.31
CA VAL A 186 -7.43 1.61 -12.79
C VAL A 186 -8.50 1.58 -13.87
N LEU A 187 -8.91 0.36 -14.25
CA LEU A 187 -10.00 0.11 -15.20
C LEU A 187 -11.28 -0.17 -14.43
N LYS A 188 -12.32 0.61 -14.74
CA LYS A 188 -13.60 0.54 -14.06
C LYS A 188 -14.68 -0.04 -14.96
N GLY A 189 -15.52 -0.90 -14.38
CA GLY A 189 -16.75 -1.38 -15.02
C GLY A 189 -16.56 -2.45 -16.11
N PRO A 190 -17.53 -2.60 -17.03
CA PRO A 190 -17.63 -3.72 -17.99
C PRO A 190 -16.40 -3.87 -18.92
N ALA A 191 -15.70 -2.77 -19.20
CA ALA A 191 -14.49 -2.79 -20.03
C ALA A 191 -13.39 -3.69 -19.44
N ALA A 192 -13.26 -3.72 -18.12
CA ALA A 192 -12.34 -4.61 -17.42
C ALA A 192 -12.71 -6.09 -17.63
N SER A 193 -14.01 -6.41 -17.49
CA SER A 193 -14.52 -7.77 -17.67
C SER A 193 -14.42 -8.26 -19.13
N ALA A 194 -14.55 -7.36 -20.10
CA ALA A 194 -14.37 -7.69 -21.52
C ALA A 194 -12.95 -8.17 -21.84
N LEU A 195 -11.96 -7.70 -21.08
CA LEU A 195 -10.53 -7.97 -21.33
C LEU A 195 -9.98 -9.12 -20.46
N TYR A 196 -10.48 -9.29 -19.25
CA TYR A 196 -9.97 -10.28 -18.28
C TYR A 196 -11.04 -11.29 -17.79
N GLY A 197 -12.22 -11.28 -18.43
CA GLY A 197 -13.33 -12.18 -18.11
C GLY A 197 -13.97 -11.89 -16.74
N SER A 198 -14.66 -12.89 -16.19
CA SER A 198 -15.42 -12.78 -14.94
C SER A 198 -14.56 -12.42 -13.71
N ARG A 199 -13.28 -12.76 -13.72
CA ARG A 199 -12.34 -12.36 -12.64
C ARG A 199 -12.21 -10.85 -12.46
N ALA A 200 -12.57 -10.08 -13.48
CA ALA A 200 -12.50 -8.63 -13.51
C ALA A 200 -13.87 -7.94 -13.30
N SER A 201 -14.88 -8.66 -12.80
CA SER A 201 -16.24 -8.12 -12.56
C SER A 201 -16.22 -6.89 -11.66
N HIS A 202 -15.30 -6.83 -10.71
CA HIS A 202 -15.13 -5.70 -9.78
C HIS A 202 -14.08 -4.68 -10.23
N GLY A 203 -13.65 -4.73 -11.52
CA GLY A 203 -12.63 -3.88 -12.10
C GLY A 203 -11.23 -4.49 -12.05
N VAL A 204 -10.27 -3.74 -12.61
CA VAL A 204 -8.86 -4.17 -12.71
C VAL A 204 -7.93 -3.04 -12.30
N ILE A 205 -6.89 -3.35 -11.55
CA ILE A 205 -5.75 -2.48 -11.29
C ILE A 205 -4.56 -3.06 -12.07
N LEU A 206 -4.15 -2.33 -13.11
CA LEU A 206 -2.99 -2.67 -13.93
C LEU A 206 -1.75 -2.03 -13.33
N ILE A 207 -0.72 -2.81 -13.13
CA ILE A 207 0.57 -2.37 -12.61
C ILE A 207 1.61 -2.61 -13.71
N THR A 208 2.25 -1.54 -14.13
CA THR A 208 3.38 -1.61 -15.07
C THR A 208 4.66 -1.37 -14.30
N THR A 209 5.63 -2.27 -14.43
CA THR A 209 6.92 -2.12 -13.76
C THR A 209 7.93 -1.37 -14.64
N LYS A 210 8.89 -0.69 -14.00
CA LYS A 210 9.94 0.09 -14.65
C LYS A 210 10.87 -0.79 -15.47
N LYS A 211 11.31 -0.26 -16.63
CA LYS A 211 12.38 -0.82 -17.47
C LYS A 211 13.66 -0.01 -17.30
N ALA A 212 14.79 -0.57 -17.75
CA ALA A 212 16.02 0.20 -17.89
C ALA A 212 15.84 1.29 -18.95
N GLU A 213 16.22 2.53 -18.65
CA GLU A 213 16.19 3.64 -19.60
C GLU A 213 17.18 3.41 -20.74
N LYS A 214 16.76 3.79 -21.95
CA LYS A 214 17.54 3.55 -23.17
C LYS A 214 18.91 4.25 -23.11
N ASP A 215 19.96 3.53 -23.54
CA ASP A 215 21.34 4.00 -23.67
C ASP A 215 21.90 4.62 -22.38
N LYS A 216 21.48 4.12 -21.21
CA LYS A 216 21.94 4.57 -19.90
C LYS A 216 22.46 3.42 -19.03
N ILE A 217 23.47 3.74 -18.25
CA ILE A 217 23.90 2.94 -17.09
C ILE A 217 23.70 3.84 -15.87
N GLY A 218 22.97 3.35 -14.89
CA GLY A 218 22.65 4.11 -13.69
C GLY A 218 22.59 3.25 -12.46
N VAL A 219 23.02 3.84 -11.34
CA VAL A 219 22.82 3.34 -10.00
C VAL A 219 21.94 4.35 -9.26
N GLU A 220 20.88 3.90 -8.64
CA GLU A 220 19.93 4.71 -7.89
C GLU A 220 19.77 4.13 -6.49
N TYR A 221 19.69 4.99 -5.48
CA TYR A 221 19.38 4.60 -4.12
C TYR A 221 18.20 5.44 -3.60
N ASN A 222 17.18 4.76 -3.07
CA ASN A 222 15.98 5.37 -2.50
C ASN A 222 15.82 4.90 -1.05
N GLY A 223 16.02 5.82 -0.10
CA GLY A 223 15.76 5.59 1.32
C GLY A 223 14.48 6.28 1.78
N SER A 224 13.70 5.63 2.64
CA SER A 224 12.59 6.25 3.35
C SER A 224 12.57 5.83 4.80
N PHE A 225 12.14 6.75 5.66
CA PHE A 225 11.96 6.53 7.08
C PHE A 225 10.62 7.11 7.50
N THR A 226 9.76 6.26 8.08
CA THR A 226 8.42 6.63 8.51
C THR A 226 8.29 6.44 10.02
N ILE A 227 7.67 7.41 10.67
CA ILE A 227 7.34 7.36 12.10
C ILE A 227 5.82 7.20 12.21
N ASP A 228 5.39 6.13 12.84
CA ASP A 228 3.99 5.80 13.03
C ASP A 228 3.59 6.10 14.46
N THR A 229 2.47 6.81 14.64
CA THR A 229 1.89 7.11 15.95
C THR A 229 0.41 6.73 15.96
N GLN A 230 -0.11 6.51 17.13
CA GLN A 230 -1.53 6.23 17.32
C GLN A 230 -2.38 7.40 16.81
N LEU A 231 -3.31 7.13 15.89
CA LEU A 231 -4.21 8.14 15.33
C LEU A 231 -5.32 8.53 16.31
N ALA A 232 -5.97 7.54 16.90
CA ALA A 232 -7.05 7.75 17.87
C ALA A 232 -6.53 7.52 19.29
N LYS A 233 -6.61 8.56 20.11
CA LYS A 233 -6.39 8.45 21.55
C LYS A 233 -7.76 8.18 22.18
N TRP A 234 -8.03 6.98 22.65
CA TRP A 234 -9.29 6.61 23.29
C TRP A 234 -9.49 7.32 24.65
N ASN A 235 -9.58 8.64 24.60
CA ASN A 235 -9.67 9.50 25.77
C ASN A 235 -11.13 9.88 26.10
N ASP A 236 -12.06 9.53 25.20
CA ASP A 236 -13.49 9.83 25.36
C ASP A 236 -14.20 8.70 26.14
N VAL A 237 -13.71 8.45 27.34
CA VAL A 237 -14.24 7.47 28.29
C VAL A 237 -14.66 8.16 29.57
N GLN A 238 -15.61 7.58 30.30
CA GLN A 238 -15.99 8.11 31.63
C GLN A 238 -14.79 8.05 32.58
N THR A 239 -14.63 9.09 33.42
CA THR A 239 -13.49 9.25 34.34
C THR A 239 -13.92 9.49 35.79
N THR A 240 -15.17 9.17 36.10
CA THR A 240 -15.76 9.42 37.45
C THR A 240 -15.76 8.17 38.28
N TYR A 241 -16.16 7.03 37.74
CA TYR A 241 -16.35 5.78 38.47
C TYR A 241 -15.24 4.79 38.10
N GLY A 242 -14.69 4.15 39.12
CA GLY A 242 -13.61 3.20 38.97
C GLY A 242 -14.07 1.75 38.88
N MET A 243 -13.13 0.85 39.08
CA MET A 243 -13.31 -0.59 39.06
C MET A 243 -14.43 -1.05 40.00
N GLY A 244 -15.28 -1.94 39.51
CA GLY A 244 -16.40 -2.53 40.29
C GLY A 244 -17.72 -2.44 39.56
N TYR A 245 -18.80 -2.80 40.29
CA TYR A 245 -20.18 -2.88 39.80
C TYR A 245 -21.15 -2.21 40.74
N ASN A 246 -22.22 -1.61 40.19
CA ASN A 246 -23.34 -1.06 40.99
C ASN A 246 -22.91 -0.10 42.09
N GLY A 247 -21.90 0.70 41.88
CA GLY A 247 -21.36 1.64 42.87
C GLY A 247 -20.52 1.02 43.97
N ALA A 248 -20.27 -0.29 43.94
CA ALA A 248 -19.51 -1.01 44.95
C ALA A 248 -18.14 -1.46 44.44
N LEU A 249 -17.15 -1.52 45.35
CA LEU A 249 -15.87 -2.14 45.11
C LEU A 249 -16.03 -3.63 44.77
N PRO A 250 -15.13 -4.20 43.97
CA PRO A 250 -15.13 -5.64 43.71
C PRO A 250 -14.86 -6.43 45.00
N THR A 251 -15.35 -7.67 45.04
CA THR A 251 -15.23 -8.57 46.19
C THR A 251 -13.80 -9.09 46.41
N SER A 252 -12.94 -8.95 45.45
CA SER A 252 -11.51 -9.27 45.52
C SER A 252 -10.68 -8.36 44.65
N SER A 253 -9.37 -8.31 44.86
CA SER A 253 -8.42 -7.51 44.09
C SER A 253 -8.31 -7.92 42.61
N THR A 254 -8.82 -9.10 42.26
CA THR A 254 -8.81 -9.65 40.87
C THR A 254 -10.21 -9.66 40.25
N ALA A 255 -11.25 -9.17 40.90
CA ALA A 255 -12.60 -9.08 40.35
C ALA A 255 -12.89 -7.68 39.80
N GLY A 256 -13.82 -7.56 38.84
CA GLY A 256 -14.31 -6.28 38.33
C GLY A 256 -13.28 -5.45 37.58
N THR A 257 -12.17 -6.03 37.16
CA THR A 257 -11.07 -5.36 36.44
C THR A 257 -11.46 -4.88 35.04
N ASN A 258 -12.56 -5.38 34.53
CA ASN A 258 -13.15 -5.04 33.22
C ASN A 258 -14.47 -4.25 33.34
N SER A 259 -14.74 -3.65 34.50
CA SER A 259 -15.92 -2.82 34.71
C SER A 259 -15.54 -1.52 35.42
N SER A 260 -16.05 -0.41 34.95
CA SER A 260 -15.84 0.94 35.49
C SER A 260 -17.15 1.53 36.08
N TRP A 261 -17.95 0.69 36.77
CA TRP A 261 -19.21 1.07 37.43
C TRP A 261 -19.20 0.79 38.91
N GLY A 262 -18.00 0.84 39.52
CA GLY A 262 -17.78 0.79 40.96
C GLY A 262 -17.98 2.13 41.65
N PRO A 263 -17.36 2.38 42.79
CA PRO A 263 -17.45 3.68 43.51
C PRO A 263 -16.70 4.77 42.70
N LYS A 264 -16.92 6.04 43.11
CA LYS A 264 -16.14 7.15 42.61
C LYS A 264 -14.65 6.94 42.89
N ALA A 265 -13.82 7.37 41.96
CA ALA A 265 -12.37 7.36 42.09
C ALA A 265 -11.93 8.58 42.90
N ASP A 266 -11.93 8.45 44.22
CA ASP A 266 -11.70 9.54 45.22
C ASP A 266 -10.35 9.37 45.94
N ASP A 267 -9.35 8.78 45.31
CA ASP A 267 -7.99 8.59 45.85
C ASP A 267 -7.87 7.83 47.17
N PHE A 268 -8.91 7.11 47.64
CA PHE A 268 -8.76 6.21 48.77
C PHE A 268 -7.84 5.04 48.41
N VAL A 269 -7.21 4.44 49.41
CA VAL A 269 -6.26 3.35 49.19
C VAL A 269 -7.00 2.05 48.90
N PHE A 270 -6.58 1.36 47.84
CA PHE A 270 -7.09 0.05 47.42
C PHE A 270 -5.93 -0.92 47.19
N LYS A 271 -6.09 -2.17 47.60
CA LYS A 271 -5.11 -3.23 47.40
C LYS A 271 -5.38 -3.94 46.06
N TYR A 272 -4.45 -3.82 45.15
CA TYR A 272 -4.54 -4.40 43.80
C TYR A 272 -4.03 -5.86 43.73
N PHE A 273 -4.11 -6.47 42.56
CA PHE A 273 -3.84 -7.90 42.33
C PHE A 273 -2.42 -8.34 42.71
N ASP A 274 -1.45 -7.45 42.59
CA ASP A 274 -0.03 -7.69 42.92
C ASP A 274 0.26 -7.49 44.43
N GLY A 275 -0.77 -7.27 45.24
CA GLY A 275 -0.66 -7.09 46.66
C GLY A 275 -0.29 -5.68 47.12
N GLU A 276 0.00 -4.78 46.17
CA GLU A 276 0.37 -3.41 46.44
C GLU A 276 -0.84 -2.53 46.71
N GLU A 277 -0.69 -1.65 47.66
CA GLU A 277 -1.69 -0.64 48.03
C GLU A 277 -1.41 0.65 47.26
N ARG A 278 -2.42 1.12 46.53
CA ARG A 278 -2.31 2.33 45.68
C ARG A 278 -3.58 3.17 45.78
N PRO A 279 -3.49 4.51 45.48
CA PRO A 279 -4.67 5.34 45.37
C PRO A 279 -5.64 4.83 44.31
N PHE A 280 -6.93 4.76 44.64
CA PHE A 280 -8.02 4.38 43.76
C PHE A 280 -8.41 5.60 42.91
N LYS A 281 -7.63 5.85 41.83
CA LYS A 281 -7.78 7.00 40.95
C LYS A 281 -7.84 6.58 39.48
N MET A 282 -8.37 7.47 38.64
CA MET A 282 -8.47 7.24 37.22
C MET A 282 -7.14 7.39 36.51
N TYR A 283 -6.93 6.53 35.49
CA TYR A 283 -5.83 6.56 34.55
C TYR A 283 -6.38 6.75 33.12
N PRO A 284 -6.77 7.98 32.72
CA PRO A 284 -7.51 8.23 31.48
C PRO A 284 -6.73 7.90 30.20
N ASN A 285 -5.40 7.87 30.26
CA ASN A 285 -4.53 7.61 29.12
C ASN A 285 -4.13 6.12 28.99
N ASN A 286 -4.77 5.25 29.73
CA ASN A 286 -4.38 3.84 29.85
C ASN A 286 -4.17 3.15 28.49
N ALA A 287 -5.12 3.28 27.56
CA ALA A 287 -5.03 2.67 26.26
C ALA A 287 -3.95 3.32 25.37
N SER A 288 -3.82 4.65 25.43
CA SER A 288 -2.82 5.36 24.64
C SER A 288 -1.38 5.13 25.12
N ASP A 289 -1.18 5.01 26.44
CA ASP A 289 0.13 4.81 27.05
C ASP A 289 0.70 3.39 26.81
N PHE A 290 -0.12 2.47 26.37
CA PHE A 290 0.31 1.12 26.01
C PHE A 290 1.07 1.07 24.71
N PHE A 291 0.61 1.84 23.70
CA PHE A 291 1.22 1.86 22.39
C PHE A 291 2.52 2.68 22.38
N ARG A 292 3.44 2.28 21.54
CA ARG A 292 4.71 2.98 21.34
C ARG A 292 4.74 3.68 19.98
N THR A 293 5.76 4.50 19.75
CA THR A 293 6.07 5.00 18.42
C THR A 293 6.59 3.86 17.55
N GLY A 294 5.94 3.64 16.42
CA GLY A 294 6.36 2.71 15.38
C GLY A 294 7.39 3.35 14.46
N LEU A 295 8.24 2.53 13.85
CA LEU A 295 9.29 2.97 12.95
C LEU A 295 9.36 2.03 11.75
N THR A 296 9.32 2.59 10.54
CA THR A 296 9.52 1.84 9.30
C THR A 296 10.70 2.45 8.55
N ALA A 297 11.70 1.64 8.24
CA ALA A 297 12.80 2.01 7.36
C ALA A 297 12.75 1.15 6.11
N GLN A 298 12.83 1.77 4.94
CA GLN A 298 12.90 1.07 3.65
C GLN A 298 14.04 1.65 2.83
N ASN A 299 14.90 0.77 2.34
CA ASN A 299 16.06 1.11 1.52
C ASN A 299 16.02 0.30 0.23
N THR A 300 16.09 0.98 -0.91
CA THR A 300 16.09 0.35 -2.24
C THR A 300 17.35 0.74 -2.99
N ALA A 301 18.13 -0.23 -3.43
CA ALA A 301 19.23 -0.05 -4.37
C ALA A 301 18.85 -0.57 -5.75
N ILE A 302 19.12 0.21 -6.79
CA ILE A 302 18.72 -0.09 -8.16
C ILE A 302 19.94 0.02 -9.06
N LEU A 303 20.14 -0.99 -9.90
CA LEU A 303 21.11 -1.00 -10.99
C LEU A 303 20.36 -1.11 -12.31
N SER A 304 20.56 -0.16 -13.21
CA SER A 304 20.00 -0.16 -14.54
C SER A 304 21.12 -0.10 -15.57
N VAL A 305 21.07 -0.99 -16.55
CA VAL A 305 22.00 -1.04 -17.67
C VAL A 305 21.20 -1.20 -18.94
N ASN A 306 21.39 -0.33 -19.91
CA ASN A 306 20.77 -0.48 -21.23
C ASN A 306 21.81 -0.15 -22.32
N SER A 307 22.07 -1.12 -23.21
CA SER A 307 22.97 -1.01 -24.32
C SER A 307 22.22 -1.33 -25.62
N GLY A 308 21.60 -0.29 -26.18
CA GLY A 308 20.90 -0.35 -27.47
C GLY A 308 19.70 -1.32 -27.47
N LYS A 309 19.94 -2.60 -27.76
CA LYS A 309 18.89 -3.62 -27.89
C LYS A 309 18.53 -4.34 -26.60
N THR A 310 19.42 -4.30 -25.61
CA THR A 310 19.23 -5.04 -24.35
C THR A 310 19.27 -4.12 -23.16
N GLY A 311 18.21 -4.13 -22.37
CA GLY A 311 18.09 -3.44 -21.09
C GLY A 311 17.95 -4.43 -19.95
N MET A 312 18.61 -4.14 -18.84
CA MET A 312 18.50 -4.88 -17.58
C MET A 312 18.31 -3.90 -16.43
N ARG A 313 17.32 -4.13 -15.61
CA ARG A 313 17.09 -3.42 -14.35
C ARG A 313 17.02 -4.42 -13.22
N PHE A 314 17.87 -4.24 -12.23
CA PHE A 314 17.88 -5.00 -10.98
C PHE A 314 17.59 -4.05 -9.83
N SER A 315 16.71 -4.45 -8.90
CA SER A 315 16.49 -3.75 -7.65
C SER A 315 16.51 -4.70 -6.47
N PHE A 316 17.05 -4.23 -5.36
CA PHE A 316 17.00 -4.86 -4.05
C PHE A 316 16.44 -3.88 -3.04
N THR A 317 15.41 -4.32 -2.30
CA THR A 317 14.78 -3.52 -1.24
C THR A 317 14.82 -4.28 0.06
N ASP A 318 15.30 -3.61 1.10
CA ASP A 318 15.22 -4.02 2.50
C ASP A 318 14.22 -3.13 3.23
N MET A 319 13.20 -3.74 3.85
CA MET A 319 12.22 -3.05 4.69
C MET A 319 12.24 -3.64 6.09
N ARG A 320 12.32 -2.78 7.10
CA ARG A 320 12.27 -3.13 8.52
C ARG A 320 11.24 -2.26 9.21
N ASN A 321 10.27 -2.91 9.85
CA ASN A 321 9.22 -2.24 10.63
C ASN A 321 9.28 -2.68 12.09
N LYS A 322 9.16 -1.72 12.99
CA LYS A 322 8.80 -1.90 14.40
C LYS A 322 7.45 -1.24 14.59
N ASP A 323 6.44 -2.03 14.84
CA ASP A 323 5.04 -1.58 14.93
C ASP A 323 4.79 -0.73 16.19
N ILE A 324 3.68 0.02 16.18
CA ILE A 324 3.19 0.74 17.38
C ILE A 324 2.80 -0.22 18.50
N LEU A 325 2.44 -1.45 18.17
CA LEU A 325 2.17 -2.50 19.15
C LEU A 325 3.48 -3.05 19.73
N PRO A 326 3.68 -3.09 21.05
CA PRO A 326 4.91 -3.61 21.66
C PRO A 326 5.24 -5.03 21.17
N ASN A 327 6.54 -5.33 21.00
CA ASN A 327 7.06 -6.63 20.57
C ASN A 327 6.59 -7.12 19.18
N THR A 328 5.93 -6.27 18.41
CA THR A 328 5.51 -6.57 17.02
C THR A 328 6.52 -5.99 16.04
N LYS A 329 6.92 -6.79 15.05
CA LYS A 329 7.88 -6.39 14.02
C LYS A 329 7.68 -7.15 12.72
N MET A 330 8.07 -6.51 11.61
CA MET A 330 8.10 -7.09 10.27
C MET A 330 9.44 -6.80 9.59
N SER A 331 9.90 -7.75 8.80
CA SER A 331 10.96 -7.55 7.82
C SER A 331 10.52 -8.06 6.46
N ARG A 332 10.86 -7.32 5.40
CA ARG A 332 10.59 -7.71 4.01
C ARG A 332 11.78 -7.37 3.13
N ASP A 333 12.26 -8.38 2.42
CA ASP A 333 13.33 -8.25 1.45
C ASP A 333 12.77 -8.57 0.05
N ASN A 334 12.94 -7.64 -0.90
CA ASN A 334 12.48 -7.81 -2.28
C ASN A 334 13.68 -7.81 -3.22
N PHE A 335 13.71 -8.77 -4.14
CA PHE A 335 14.63 -8.82 -5.27
C PHE A 335 13.81 -8.77 -6.56
N ASN A 336 14.12 -7.86 -7.44
CA ASN A 336 13.46 -7.76 -8.73
C ASN A 336 14.49 -7.64 -9.85
N LEU A 337 14.34 -8.47 -10.88
CA LEU A 337 15.14 -8.43 -12.10
C LEU A 337 14.21 -8.33 -13.29
N ARG A 338 14.41 -7.33 -14.14
CA ARG A 338 13.76 -7.23 -15.44
C ARG A 338 14.80 -7.14 -16.56
N VAL A 339 14.64 -7.96 -17.58
CA VAL A 339 15.48 -7.98 -18.76
C VAL A 339 14.59 -7.85 -19.99
N ASN A 340 14.87 -6.87 -20.82
CA ASN A 340 14.23 -6.71 -22.12
C ASN A 340 15.28 -6.72 -23.23
N THR A 341 15.04 -7.44 -24.32
CA THR A 341 15.97 -7.56 -25.42
C THR A 341 15.25 -7.80 -26.74
N SER A 342 15.87 -7.41 -27.85
CA SER A 342 15.36 -7.65 -29.21
C SER A 342 16.35 -8.50 -29.99
N ALA A 343 15.86 -9.61 -30.53
CA ALA A 343 16.63 -10.53 -31.37
C ALA A 343 15.95 -10.67 -32.76
N GLY A 344 16.44 -9.95 -33.77
CA GLY A 344 15.80 -9.87 -35.06
C GLY A 344 14.38 -9.31 -34.98
N PRO A 345 13.34 -10.03 -35.45
CA PRO A 345 11.94 -9.58 -35.41
C PRO A 345 11.26 -9.87 -34.09
N VAL A 346 11.94 -10.47 -33.09
CA VAL A 346 11.34 -10.88 -31.82
C VAL A 346 11.85 -10.02 -30.67
N ASP A 347 10.92 -9.45 -29.91
CA ASP A 347 11.18 -8.74 -28.68
C ASP A 347 10.85 -9.64 -27.49
N PHE A 348 11.75 -9.69 -26.52
CA PHE A 348 11.60 -10.45 -25.27
C PHE A 348 11.56 -9.50 -24.08
N ASP A 349 10.72 -9.83 -23.09
CA ASP A 349 10.64 -9.11 -21.82
C ASP A 349 10.45 -10.15 -20.69
N PHE A 350 11.41 -10.24 -19.79
CA PHE A 350 11.43 -11.19 -18.68
C PHE A 350 11.49 -10.41 -17.38
N THR A 351 10.64 -10.80 -16.43
CA THR A 351 10.64 -10.27 -15.07
C THR A 351 10.70 -11.43 -14.08
N ALA A 352 11.59 -11.36 -13.10
CA ALA A 352 11.64 -12.27 -11.97
C ALA A 352 11.65 -11.45 -10.69
N ASN A 353 10.70 -11.74 -9.80
CA ASN A 353 10.59 -11.10 -8.50
C ASN A 353 10.60 -12.16 -7.41
N TYR A 354 11.39 -11.95 -6.35
CA TYR A 354 11.38 -12.76 -5.15
C TYR A 354 11.21 -11.86 -3.93
N THR A 355 10.26 -12.21 -3.07
CA THR A 355 10.00 -11.50 -1.82
C THR A 355 10.03 -12.48 -0.66
N ARG A 356 10.82 -12.16 0.35
CA ARG A 356 10.81 -12.80 1.66
C ARG A 356 10.25 -11.85 2.70
N GLU A 357 9.18 -12.26 3.39
CA GLU A 357 8.59 -11.51 4.51
C GLU A 357 8.61 -12.37 5.77
N ASN A 358 9.02 -11.76 6.89
CA ASN A 358 8.91 -12.38 8.21
C ASN A 358 8.20 -11.41 9.15
N VAL A 359 7.22 -11.92 9.89
CA VAL A 359 6.45 -11.14 10.87
C VAL A 359 6.45 -11.85 12.20
N LYS A 360 6.61 -11.09 13.26
CA LYS A 360 6.44 -11.55 14.64
C LYS A 360 5.32 -10.79 15.29
N ASN A 361 4.43 -11.52 15.98
CA ASN A 361 3.29 -11.02 16.74
C ASN A 361 2.32 -10.19 15.88
N ARG A 362 1.77 -10.80 14.82
CA ARG A 362 0.62 -10.24 14.12
C ARG A 362 -0.51 -9.99 15.13
N PRO A 363 -1.18 -8.83 15.08
CA PRO A 363 -2.31 -8.56 15.95
C PRO A 363 -3.42 -9.60 15.79
N ALA A 364 -3.91 -10.15 16.87
CA ALA A 364 -5.17 -10.89 16.88
C ALA A 364 -6.33 -9.89 16.77
N LEU A 365 -7.31 -10.18 15.93
CA LEU A 365 -8.39 -9.28 15.54
C LEU A 365 -9.76 -9.83 15.96
N GLY A 366 -10.82 -9.03 15.74
CA GLY A 366 -12.20 -9.41 16.09
C GLY A 366 -12.37 -9.66 17.58
N ASP A 367 -13.23 -10.59 17.94
CA ASP A 367 -13.47 -10.99 19.35
C ASP A 367 -12.45 -12.02 19.89
N SER A 368 -11.25 -12.06 19.32
CA SER A 368 -10.17 -12.92 19.84
C SER A 368 -9.87 -12.59 21.29
N GLN A 369 -9.70 -13.62 22.09
CA GLN A 369 -9.29 -13.50 23.50
C GLN A 369 -7.91 -12.84 23.65
N SER A 370 -7.05 -12.93 22.62
CA SER A 370 -5.72 -12.30 22.56
C SER A 370 -5.72 -10.98 21.77
N ASN A 371 -6.88 -10.38 21.52
CA ASN A 371 -6.96 -9.05 20.91
C ASN A 371 -6.57 -7.99 21.94
N VAL A 372 -5.35 -7.50 21.83
CA VAL A 372 -4.76 -6.51 22.75
C VAL A 372 -5.58 -5.22 22.80
N GLY A 373 -6.08 -4.74 21.68
CA GLY A 373 -6.91 -3.54 21.61
C GLY A 373 -8.21 -3.70 22.43
N LYS A 374 -8.92 -4.82 22.23
CA LYS A 374 -10.12 -5.17 23.02
C LYS A 374 -9.81 -5.24 24.53
N ASN A 375 -8.73 -5.96 24.88
CA ASN A 375 -8.38 -6.16 26.30
C ASN A 375 -7.99 -4.85 26.99
N LEU A 376 -7.37 -3.90 26.28
CA LEU A 376 -7.08 -2.57 26.79
C LEU A 376 -8.34 -1.69 26.94
N MET A 377 -9.27 -1.78 25.99
CA MET A 377 -10.51 -0.99 26.03
C MET A 377 -11.45 -1.44 27.15
N THR A 378 -11.42 -2.71 27.50
CA THR A 378 -12.23 -3.27 28.59
C THR A 378 -11.59 -3.11 29.96
N LEU A 379 -10.35 -2.63 30.05
CA LEU A 379 -9.66 -2.41 31.32
C LEU A 379 -10.34 -1.29 32.11
N ALA A 380 -10.64 -1.55 33.37
CA ALA A 380 -11.27 -0.56 34.26
C ALA A 380 -10.38 0.69 34.42
N GLY A 381 -11.01 1.86 34.45
CA GLY A 381 -10.31 3.16 34.44
C GLY A 381 -9.37 3.42 35.60
N THR A 382 -9.58 2.77 36.74
CA THR A 382 -8.69 2.83 37.92
C THR A 382 -7.57 1.81 37.91
N TYR A 383 -7.44 1.05 36.84
CA TYR A 383 -6.37 0.09 36.65
C TYR A 383 -5.30 0.70 35.76
N ASN A 384 -4.04 0.75 36.16
CA ASN A 384 -2.96 1.21 35.30
C ASN A 384 -2.42 0.05 34.44
N GLN A 385 -2.49 0.17 33.14
CA GLN A 385 -1.98 -0.86 32.21
C GLN A 385 -0.49 -1.21 32.45
N ALA A 386 0.31 -0.26 32.96
CA ALA A 386 1.72 -0.51 33.25
C ALA A 386 1.93 -1.58 34.35
N TRP A 387 0.97 -1.78 35.25
CA TRP A 387 1.08 -2.84 36.26
C TRP A 387 0.96 -4.23 35.64
N LEU A 388 0.29 -4.34 34.50
CA LEU A 388 0.15 -5.58 33.75
C LEU A 388 1.48 -6.07 33.12
N LYS A 389 2.56 -5.28 33.22
CA LYS A 389 3.92 -5.73 32.89
C LYS A 389 4.42 -6.82 33.86
N HIS A 390 3.82 -6.93 35.04
CA HIS A 390 3.96 -8.07 35.96
C HIS A 390 3.04 -9.23 35.50
N TYR A 391 3.23 -9.66 34.24
CA TYR A 391 2.38 -10.65 33.58
C TYR A 391 2.67 -12.10 34.01
N GLU A 392 3.79 -12.34 34.70
CA GLU A 392 4.18 -13.66 35.23
C GLU A 392 4.46 -13.60 36.73
N ASP A 393 4.20 -14.71 37.42
CA ASP A 393 4.56 -14.92 38.80
C ASP A 393 6.03 -15.36 38.94
N ALA A 394 6.48 -15.66 40.17
CA ALA A 394 7.86 -16.08 40.45
C ALA A 394 8.24 -17.40 39.77
N ASP A 395 7.28 -18.27 39.47
CA ASP A 395 7.45 -19.54 38.82
C ASP A 395 7.35 -19.44 37.27
N GLY A 396 7.11 -18.22 36.75
CA GLY A 396 6.97 -17.95 35.30
C GLY A 396 5.58 -18.29 34.76
N ASN A 397 4.59 -18.53 35.59
CA ASN A 397 3.21 -18.76 35.21
C ASN A 397 2.46 -17.46 34.99
N TYR A 398 1.30 -17.55 34.34
CA TYR A 398 0.40 -16.39 34.13
C TYR A 398 0.01 -15.76 35.49
N SER A 399 0.28 -14.48 35.66
CA SER A 399 -0.10 -13.72 36.82
C SER A 399 -1.61 -13.46 36.82
N ASN A 400 -2.29 -13.95 37.88
CA ASN A 400 -3.74 -13.78 38.03
C ASN A 400 -4.10 -12.35 38.43
N TRP A 401 -4.35 -11.49 37.46
CA TRP A 401 -4.72 -10.10 37.66
C TRP A 401 -6.25 -9.87 37.62
N ASN A 402 -7.02 -10.79 37.02
CA ASN A 402 -8.44 -10.62 36.72
C ASN A 402 -9.28 -11.89 36.98
N GLY A 403 -8.88 -12.73 37.96
CA GLY A 403 -9.58 -13.99 38.23
C GLY A 403 -9.36 -15.06 37.17
N ASN A 404 -8.28 -14.97 36.39
CA ASN A 404 -7.97 -15.84 35.23
C ASN A 404 -9.07 -15.82 34.17
N ASP A 405 -9.70 -14.66 33.96
CA ASP A 405 -10.68 -14.50 32.87
C ASP A 405 -10.03 -14.73 31.50
N GLN A 406 -10.47 -15.77 30.82
CA GLN A 406 -9.95 -16.13 29.50
C GLN A 406 -10.33 -15.13 28.40
N TYR A 407 -11.37 -14.33 28.58
CA TYR A 407 -11.87 -13.37 27.60
C TYR A 407 -11.17 -12.02 27.65
N ASN A 408 -10.47 -11.73 28.77
CA ASN A 408 -9.72 -10.50 28.98
C ASN A 408 -8.31 -10.81 29.48
N LYS A 409 -7.48 -11.36 28.59
CA LYS A 409 -6.10 -11.73 28.93
C LYS A 409 -5.21 -10.51 29.14
N ASN A 410 -4.13 -10.72 29.87
CA ASN A 410 -3.11 -9.70 30.03
C ASN A 410 -2.43 -9.42 28.67
N PRO A 411 -2.50 -8.18 28.15
CA PRO A 411 -1.95 -7.84 26.83
C PRO A 411 -0.42 -8.02 26.75
N TYR A 412 0.31 -7.86 27.84
CA TYR A 412 1.74 -8.13 27.89
C TYR A 412 2.06 -9.63 27.84
N TRP A 413 1.25 -10.48 28.51
CA TRP A 413 1.40 -11.92 28.37
C TRP A 413 1.23 -12.38 26.93
N ASP A 414 0.19 -11.89 26.24
CA ASP A 414 -0.09 -12.21 24.85
C ASP A 414 1.01 -11.75 23.90
N LEU A 415 1.75 -10.68 24.21
CA LEU A 415 2.82 -10.16 23.36
C LEU A 415 4.22 -10.71 23.69
N TYR A 416 4.45 -11.20 24.92
CA TYR A 416 5.79 -11.59 25.37
C TYR A 416 5.94 -13.06 25.70
N LYS A 417 4.88 -13.74 26.12
CA LYS A 417 4.88 -15.19 26.43
C LYS A 417 4.16 -16.00 25.36
N ASN A 418 2.95 -15.59 24.97
CA ASN A 418 2.36 -16.06 23.73
C ASN A 418 3.09 -15.39 22.55
N SER A 419 3.12 -16.02 21.41
CA SER A 419 3.72 -15.43 20.23
C SER A 419 3.20 -16.08 18.98
N ASN A 420 3.07 -15.28 17.92
CA ASN A 420 2.91 -15.85 16.59
C ASN A 420 4.03 -15.37 15.67
N THR A 421 4.39 -16.21 14.74
CA THR A 421 5.37 -15.89 13.70
C THR A 421 4.87 -16.33 12.34
N SER A 422 5.23 -15.58 11.32
CA SER A 422 5.00 -16.02 9.95
C SER A 422 6.21 -15.72 9.08
N GLY A 423 6.53 -16.68 8.21
CA GLY A 423 7.49 -16.53 7.12
C GLY A 423 6.79 -16.75 5.80
N LYS A 424 6.86 -15.78 4.88
CA LYS A 424 6.22 -15.84 3.57
C LYS A 424 7.27 -15.64 2.48
N ASP A 425 7.30 -16.57 1.53
CA ASP A 425 8.10 -16.50 0.32
C ASP A 425 7.18 -16.37 -0.89
N VAL A 426 7.41 -15.33 -1.70
CA VAL A 426 6.68 -15.09 -2.95
C VAL A 426 7.68 -15.07 -4.08
N PHE A 427 7.53 -15.96 -5.02
CA PHE A 427 8.27 -15.94 -6.28
C PHE A 427 7.31 -15.71 -7.43
N ARG A 428 7.60 -14.68 -8.24
CA ARG A 428 6.85 -14.33 -9.44
C ARG A 428 7.79 -14.29 -10.63
N PHE A 429 7.39 -14.93 -11.71
CA PHE A 429 8.08 -14.88 -12.98
C PHE A 429 7.09 -14.51 -14.08
N THR A 430 7.51 -13.64 -15.00
CA THR A 430 6.78 -13.30 -16.21
C THR A 430 7.73 -13.34 -17.40
N GLY A 431 7.38 -14.07 -18.44
CA GLY A 431 8.07 -14.10 -19.73
C GLY A 431 7.12 -13.68 -20.85
N LYS A 432 7.54 -12.73 -21.67
CA LYS A 432 6.81 -12.26 -22.84
C LYS A 432 7.70 -12.28 -24.05
N ALA A 433 7.18 -12.79 -25.17
CA ALA A 433 7.81 -12.74 -26.48
C ALA A 433 6.84 -12.14 -27.48
N ILE A 434 7.29 -11.15 -28.25
CA ILE A 434 6.50 -10.48 -29.28
C ILE A 434 7.22 -10.68 -30.60
N TRP A 435 6.62 -11.48 -31.49
CA TRP A 435 7.12 -11.68 -32.83
C TRP A 435 6.45 -10.70 -33.80
N ASN A 436 7.23 -9.74 -34.32
CA ASN A 436 6.81 -8.78 -35.33
C ASN A 436 6.93 -9.45 -36.72
N ILE A 437 5.87 -10.19 -37.10
CA ILE A 437 5.87 -10.98 -38.36
C ILE A 437 5.99 -10.05 -39.55
N ASN A 438 5.24 -8.96 -39.57
CA ASN A 438 5.33 -7.88 -40.53
C ASN A 438 4.77 -6.56 -39.93
N LYS A 439 4.67 -5.49 -40.71
CA LYS A 439 4.17 -4.17 -40.23
C LYS A 439 2.72 -4.19 -39.74
N HIS A 440 1.94 -5.22 -40.15
CA HIS A 440 0.52 -5.31 -39.83
C HIS A 440 0.20 -6.39 -38.76
N LEU A 441 1.03 -7.44 -38.66
CA LEU A 441 0.75 -8.60 -37.86
C LEU A 441 1.84 -8.84 -36.80
N LYS A 442 1.44 -8.93 -35.55
CA LYS A 442 2.28 -9.33 -34.41
C LYS A 442 1.65 -10.52 -33.69
N LEU A 443 2.48 -11.44 -33.26
CA LEU A 443 2.08 -12.54 -32.38
C LEU A 443 2.78 -12.36 -31.04
N GLN A 444 2.03 -12.32 -29.97
CA GLN A 444 2.53 -12.22 -28.60
C GLN A 444 2.23 -13.49 -27.84
N GLY A 445 3.25 -14.06 -27.20
CA GLY A 445 3.13 -15.10 -26.19
C GLY A 445 3.50 -14.54 -24.81
N THR A 446 2.68 -14.82 -23.80
CA THR A 446 2.95 -14.43 -22.41
C THR A 446 2.79 -15.64 -21.51
N ILE A 447 3.73 -15.87 -20.61
CA ILE A 447 3.65 -16.86 -19.55
C ILE A 447 3.99 -16.20 -18.23
N GLY A 448 3.23 -16.49 -17.18
CA GLY A 448 3.50 -15.99 -15.84
C GLY A 448 3.15 -17.01 -14.79
N THR A 449 3.93 -17.04 -13.72
CA THR A 449 3.67 -17.90 -12.56
C THR A 449 3.90 -17.12 -11.27
N ASP A 450 2.98 -17.31 -10.31
CA ASP A 450 3.12 -16.90 -8.92
C ASP A 450 3.22 -18.16 -8.06
N ILE A 451 4.24 -18.23 -7.22
CA ILE A 451 4.44 -19.30 -6.23
C ILE A 451 4.50 -18.61 -4.87
N ASN A 452 3.52 -18.89 -4.04
CA ASN A 452 3.39 -18.35 -2.69
C ASN A 452 3.53 -19.51 -1.69
N SER A 453 4.48 -19.41 -0.78
CA SER A 453 4.66 -20.32 0.34
C SER A 453 4.66 -19.53 1.63
N MET A 454 3.86 -19.96 2.61
CA MET A 454 3.78 -19.30 3.91
C MET A 454 3.74 -20.34 5.01
N ASN A 455 4.56 -20.15 6.03
CA ASN A 455 4.46 -20.84 7.32
C ASN A 455 3.94 -19.86 8.36
N PHE A 456 2.91 -20.26 9.11
CA PHE A 456 2.36 -19.51 10.23
C PHE A 456 2.34 -20.40 11.47
N GLU A 457 3.03 -19.95 12.51
CA GLU A 457 3.10 -20.59 13.82
C GLU A 457 2.42 -19.70 14.86
N ASP A 458 1.51 -20.29 15.66
CA ASP A 458 0.84 -19.63 16.80
C ASP A 458 1.09 -20.46 18.07
N PHE A 459 1.88 -19.88 18.97
CA PHE A 459 2.28 -20.48 20.24
C PHE A 459 1.55 -19.82 21.41
N ILE A 460 0.85 -20.62 22.20
CA ILE A 460 0.21 -20.24 23.43
C ILE A 460 0.96 -20.90 24.59
N ALA A 461 1.51 -20.12 25.50
CA ALA A 461 2.28 -20.60 26.65
C ALA A 461 1.39 -21.36 27.64
N LYS A 462 1.98 -22.27 28.39
CA LYS A 462 1.31 -22.93 29.51
C LYS A 462 0.80 -21.90 30.52
N THR A 463 -0.19 -22.29 31.32
CA THR A 463 -0.88 -21.48 32.31
C THR A 463 -1.69 -20.30 31.75
N THR A 464 -1.73 -20.11 30.42
CA THR A 464 -2.59 -19.11 29.79
C THR A 464 -4.07 -19.43 30.08
N PRO A 465 -4.86 -18.47 30.61
CA PRO A 465 -6.29 -18.67 30.85
C PRO A 465 -7.02 -19.16 29.60
N GLY A 466 -7.87 -20.17 29.74
CA GLY A 466 -8.56 -20.85 28.65
C GLY A 466 -7.71 -21.90 27.91
N THR A 467 -6.38 -21.91 28.09
CA THR A 467 -5.47 -22.87 27.44
C THR A 467 -4.32 -23.25 28.41
N PRO A 468 -4.61 -23.76 29.61
CA PRO A 468 -3.60 -23.94 30.65
C PRO A 468 -2.49 -24.96 30.33
N ALA A 469 -2.76 -25.89 29.42
CA ALA A 469 -1.77 -26.85 28.91
C ALA A 469 -0.79 -26.25 27.88
N GLY A 470 -1.09 -25.02 27.42
CA GLY A 470 -0.42 -24.43 26.25
C GLY A 470 -0.92 -25.02 24.94
N LYS A 471 -0.57 -24.39 23.83
CA LYS A 471 -0.93 -24.86 22.47
C LYS A 471 0.11 -24.41 21.47
N LEU A 472 0.42 -25.27 20.51
CA LEU A 472 1.14 -24.90 19.30
C LEU A 472 0.28 -25.21 18.09
N THR A 473 0.10 -24.21 17.22
CA THR A 473 -0.55 -24.38 15.92
C THR A 473 0.49 -24.03 14.86
N ASP A 474 0.74 -24.94 13.96
CA ASP A 474 1.63 -24.76 12.81
C ASP A 474 0.84 -25.00 11.53
N GLN A 475 0.86 -24.03 10.61
CA GLN A 475 0.10 -24.04 9.36
C GLN A 475 1.03 -23.69 8.21
N ILE A 476 1.04 -24.53 7.18
CA ILE A 476 1.78 -24.33 5.96
C ILE A 476 0.82 -24.13 4.81
N PHE A 477 0.95 -23.01 4.13
CA PHE A 477 0.18 -22.66 2.95
C PHE A 477 1.08 -22.65 1.74
N ASN A 478 0.68 -23.33 0.68
CA ASN A 478 1.36 -23.30 -0.60
C ASN A 478 0.33 -23.05 -1.70
N ASN A 479 0.56 -22.04 -2.52
CA ASN A 479 -0.26 -21.75 -3.69
C ASN A 479 0.63 -21.52 -4.90
N ARG A 480 0.18 -22.02 -6.05
CA ARG A 480 0.85 -21.81 -7.33
C ARG A 480 -0.18 -21.49 -8.39
N THR A 481 0.01 -20.37 -9.05
CA THR A 481 -0.79 -19.95 -10.20
C THR A 481 0.07 -19.93 -11.45
N LEU A 482 -0.43 -20.49 -12.55
CA LEU A 482 0.18 -20.44 -13.87
C LEU A 482 -0.79 -19.77 -14.85
N ASN A 483 -0.33 -18.73 -15.52
CA ASN A 483 -1.06 -18.05 -16.58
C ASN A 483 -0.29 -18.18 -17.89
N ALA A 484 -0.97 -18.51 -18.97
CA ALA A 484 -0.39 -18.53 -20.30
C ALA A 484 -1.37 -17.90 -21.29
N GLU A 485 -0.88 -17.08 -22.19
CA GLU A 485 -1.68 -16.34 -23.18
C GLU A 485 -0.97 -16.29 -24.52
N ILE A 486 -1.71 -16.41 -25.60
CA ILE A 486 -1.27 -16.14 -26.96
C ILE A 486 -2.22 -15.12 -27.56
N LEU A 487 -1.67 -14.05 -28.10
CA LEU A 487 -2.43 -12.94 -28.69
C LEU A 487 -1.91 -12.62 -30.09
N ALA A 488 -2.79 -12.59 -31.08
CA ALA A 488 -2.49 -12.09 -32.42
C ALA A 488 -3.04 -10.67 -32.55
N LEU A 489 -2.17 -9.74 -32.95
CA LEU A 489 -2.50 -8.31 -33.15
C LEU A 489 -2.36 -7.99 -34.63
N TYR A 490 -3.45 -7.58 -35.26
CA TYR A 490 -3.48 -7.12 -36.63
C TYR A 490 -3.89 -5.65 -36.67
N ASN A 491 -3.10 -4.82 -37.35
CA ASN A 491 -3.41 -3.40 -37.59
C ASN A 491 -3.16 -3.08 -39.06
N ASN A 492 -4.14 -2.48 -39.71
CA ASN A 492 -4.01 -1.98 -41.07
C ASN A 492 -4.91 -0.75 -41.29
N SER A 493 -4.51 0.10 -42.21
CA SER A 493 -5.27 1.29 -42.61
C SER A 493 -5.59 1.21 -44.09
N TRP A 494 -6.86 1.38 -44.45
CA TRP A 494 -7.34 1.43 -45.83
C TRP A 494 -8.07 2.77 -46.02
N GLY A 495 -7.37 3.76 -46.61
CA GLY A 495 -7.90 5.13 -46.71
C GLY A 495 -8.18 5.73 -45.36
N ASP A 496 -9.42 6.07 -45.06
CA ASP A 496 -9.86 6.64 -43.79
C ASP A 496 -10.25 5.59 -42.74
N PHE A 497 -10.13 4.29 -43.03
CA PHE A 497 -10.47 3.20 -42.14
C PHE A 497 -9.22 2.59 -41.49
N ASP A 498 -9.16 2.65 -40.18
CA ASP A 498 -8.13 1.99 -39.35
C ASP A 498 -8.72 0.76 -38.66
N VAL A 499 -8.07 -0.39 -38.80
CA VAL A 499 -8.46 -1.68 -38.16
C VAL A 499 -7.34 -2.23 -37.30
#